data_e062e445e9dd3cf1c6bd92015ef86a8f
#
_entry.id   e062e445e9dd3cf1c6bd92015ef86a8f
#
_cell.length_a   1.000
_cell.length_b   1.000
_cell.length_c   1.000
_cell.angle_alpha   90.00
_cell.angle_beta   90.00
_cell.angle_gamma   90.00
#
_symmetry.space_group_name_H-M   'P 1'
#
loop_
_entity.id
_entity.type
_entity.pdbx_description
1 polymer ?
#
loop_
_entity_poly.entity_id
_entity_poly.type
_entity_poly.pdbx_seq_one_letter_code
_entity_poly.pdbx_strand_id
1 'polypeptide(L)'
;ARRQRQMCIRDRCVIVDEAHHSTSPSYQAILSHFHCDLSPEPVTQVRTPIIGFSATFTRHDGVALGRVYEEIVYHKDFLDLMSEKWLCPIRFTLIRAGFDLSRVSSASGDYVPSSLARVVNQAPMNEVVVRSWIDLAWQKRRMTLVFAVDVAHVHALVDEFRARGIDARGIHGGMSLGERDALLQAFREHAFPVLVNCAILTEGADIPAIDCVWLVRPTKSRNLFSQMIGRGMRQSVGKQDCLIVDVAGNVENDLACTPT
;
A
#
# COMPACT_ATOMS: atom_id res chain seq x y z
N ALA A 1 29.68 -21.23 35.02
CA ALA A 1 28.76 -20.12 35.13
C ALA A 1 29.12 -19.03 34.11
N ARG A 2 28.50 -19.07 32.92
CA ARG A 2 28.57 -17.96 31.97
C ARG A 2 27.73 -16.82 32.52
N ARG A 3 28.37 -15.75 33.02
CA ARG A 3 27.70 -14.48 33.23
C ARG A 3 27.17 -14.01 31.86
N GLN A 4 25.88 -14.10 31.64
CA GLN A 4 25.22 -13.30 30.64
C GLN A 4 25.55 -11.84 30.97
N ARG A 5 26.35 -11.21 30.12
CA ARG A 5 26.48 -9.74 30.15
C ARG A 5 25.10 -9.23 29.78
N GLN A 6 24.32 -8.78 30.75
CA GLN A 6 23.24 -7.85 30.50
C GLN A 6 23.89 -6.65 29.79
N MET A 7 23.75 -6.60 28.49
CA MET A 7 24.00 -5.35 27.77
C MET A 7 22.96 -4.37 28.31
N CYS A 8 23.36 -3.44 29.16
CA CYS A 8 22.55 -2.27 29.45
C CYS A 8 22.51 -1.45 28.16
N ILE A 9 21.60 -1.81 27.27
CA ILE A 9 21.21 -0.98 26.14
C ILE A 9 20.45 0.17 26.80
N ARG A 10 21.12 1.28 27.03
CA ARG A 10 20.45 2.54 27.29
C ARG A 10 20.00 3.07 25.93
N ASP A 11 18.90 2.52 25.43
CA ASP A 11 18.27 3.06 24.25
C ASP A 11 17.88 4.50 24.55
N ARG A 12 18.41 5.42 23.75
CA ARG A 12 18.16 6.86 23.94
C ARG A 12 16.85 7.29 23.30
N CYS A 13 16.36 6.56 22.30
CA CYS A 13 15.03 6.72 21.72
C CYS A 13 14.63 5.45 20.96
N VAL A 14 13.33 5.27 20.74
CA VAL A 14 12.75 4.25 19.86
C VAL A 14 12.23 4.95 18.61
N ILE A 15 12.62 4.46 17.44
CA ILE A 15 12.14 4.94 16.16
C ILE A 15 11.20 3.89 15.59
N VAL A 16 9.98 4.30 15.23
CA VAL A 16 8.95 3.43 14.69
C VAL A 16 8.65 3.86 13.26
N ASP A 17 8.95 2.99 12.29
CA ASP A 17 8.48 3.14 10.93
C ASP A 17 7.04 2.61 10.81
N GLU A 18 6.25 3.14 9.87
CA GLU A 18 4.80 2.87 9.74
C GLU A 18 4.06 3.04 11.08
N ALA A 19 4.30 4.18 11.73
CA ALA A 19 3.84 4.48 13.09
C ALA A 19 2.33 4.37 13.30
N HIS A 20 1.53 4.36 12.22
CA HIS A 20 0.10 4.10 12.28
C HIS A 20 -0.24 2.70 12.83
N HIS A 21 0.73 1.76 12.86
CA HIS A 21 0.57 0.45 13.50
C HIS A 21 0.84 0.48 15.02
N SER A 22 1.37 1.57 15.57
CA SER A 22 1.82 1.63 16.97
C SER A 22 0.73 1.36 18.01
N THR A 23 -0.55 1.53 17.66
CA THR A 23 -1.67 1.24 18.55
C THR A 23 -2.11 -0.23 18.53
N SER A 24 -1.49 -1.09 17.71
CA SER A 24 -1.77 -2.53 17.71
C SER A 24 -1.19 -3.23 18.94
N PRO A 25 -1.80 -4.33 19.42
CA PRO A 25 -1.35 -5.02 20.63
C PRO A 25 0.13 -5.43 20.61
N SER A 26 0.64 -5.88 19.45
CA SER A 26 2.04 -6.29 19.30
C SER A 26 3.01 -5.11 19.44
N TYR A 27 2.70 -3.96 18.83
CA TYR A 27 3.51 -2.74 18.98
C TYR A 27 3.44 -2.22 20.41
N GLN A 28 2.26 -2.21 21.03
CA GLN A 28 2.10 -1.79 22.42
C GLN A 28 2.96 -2.63 23.37
N ALA A 29 3.00 -3.96 23.19
CA ALA A 29 3.86 -4.83 23.98
C ALA A 29 5.36 -4.50 23.83
N ILE A 30 5.79 -4.16 22.60
CA ILE A 30 7.17 -3.73 22.32
C ILE A 30 7.46 -2.38 22.99
N LEU A 31 6.58 -1.41 22.81
CA LEU A 31 6.75 -0.06 23.37
C LEU A 31 6.78 -0.07 24.90
N SER A 32 5.94 -0.87 25.54
CA SER A 32 5.99 -1.07 27.00
C SER A 32 7.30 -1.71 27.46
N HIS A 33 7.82 -2.70 26.71
CA HIS A 33 9.11 -3.32 27.02
C HIS A 33 10.26 -2.29 27.03
N PHE A 34 10.21 -1.30 26.14
CA PHE A 34 11.20 -0.22 26.07
C PHE A 34 10.84 1.00 26.92
N HIS A 35 9.82 0.93 27.77
CA HIS A 35 9.35 2.04 28.62
C HIS A 35 8.96 3.30 27.82
N CYS A 36 8.32 3.11 26.67
CA CYS A 36 7.84 4.20 25.80
C CYS A 36 6.34 4.53 26.02
N ASP A 37 5.63 3.79 26.85
CA ASP A 37 4.20 3.96 27.06
C ASP A 37 3.85 5.26 27.77
N LEU A 38 2.74 5.88 27.36
CA LEU A 38 2.18 7.09 27.97
C LEU A 38 1.27 6.76 29.17
N SER A 39 1.56 5.68 29.93
CA SER A 39 0.76 5.30 31.09
C SER A 39 0.60 6.47 32.08
N PRO A 40 -0.61 6.71 32.62
CA PRO A 40 -0.85 7.77 33.60
C PRO A 40 -0.27 7.48 35.01
N GLU A 41 0.35 6.31 35.22
CA GLU A 41 1.01 5.96 36.47
C GLU A 41 2.11 6.96 36.82
N PRO A 42 2.32 7.31 38.11
CA PRO A 42 3.36 8.24 38.50
C PRO A 42 4.73 7.72 38.03
N VAL A 43 5.35 8.49 37.16
CA VAL A 43 6.58 8.13 36.49
C VAL A 43 7.72 8.12 37.47
N THR A 44 8.08 6.95 37.97
CA THR A 44 9.29 6.73 38.80
C THR A 44 10.53 6.47 37.94
N GLN A 45 10.37 6.26 36.65
CA GLN A 45 11.44 5.99 35.69
C GLN A 45 11.43 7.00 34.55
N VAL A 46 12.60 7.32 34.02
CA VAL A 46 12.74 8.15 32.83
C VAL A 46 12.16 7.37 31.63
N ARG A 47 11.15 7.94 30.96
CA ARG A 47 10.57 7.36 29.76
C ARG A 47 11.57 7.43 28.61
N THR A 48 11.59 6.38 27.80
CA THR A 48 12.34 6.37 26.53
C THR A 48 11.54 7.16 25.49
N PRO A 49 12.11 8.23 24.90
CA PRO A 49 11.44 8.97 23.83
C PRO A 49 11.12 8.08 22.64
N ILE A 50 9.98 8.32 22.01
CA ILE A 50 9.53 7.61 20.81
C ILE A 50 9.35 8.61 19.67
N ILE A 51 9.86 8.24 18.48
CA ILE A 51 9.67 9.00 17.24
C ILE A 51 9.00 8.07 16.24
N GLY A 52 7.83 8.47 15.73
CA GLY A 52 7.08 7.72 14.73
C GLY A 52 7.14 8.38 13.36
N PHE A 53 7.37 7.60 12.30
CA PHE A 53 7.23 8.01 10.92
C PHE A 53 6.02 7.31 10.30
N SER A 54 5.16 8.05 9.64
CA SER A 54 3.99 7.50 8.95
C SER A 54 3.58 8.40 7.80
N ALA A 55 3.18 7.81 6.69
CA ALA A 55 2.55 8.53 5.59
C ALA A 55 1.08 8.90 5.91
N THR A 56 0.49 8.30 6.93
CA THR A 56 -0.90 8.51 7.34
C THR A 56 -1.01 8.59 8.86
N PHE A 57 -1.80 9.56 9.37
CA PHE A 57 -1.99 9.75 10.80
C PHE A 57 -3.27 9.11 11.36
N THR A 58 -4.12 8.57 10.49
CA THR A 58 -5.39 7.94 10.87
C THR A 58 -5.37 6.46 10.60
N ARG A 59 -5.88 5.67 11.56
CA ARG A 59 -6.16 4.24 11.37
C ARG A 59 -7.62 4.02 11.00
N HIS A 60 -7.89 2.86 10.36
CA HIS A 60 -9.24 2.43 9.98
C HIS A 60 -10.16 2.17 11.16
N ASP A 61 -9.59 1.75 12.30
CA ASP A 61 -10.35 1.43 13.51
C ASP A 61 -10.67 2.65 14.37
N GLY A 62 -10.33 3.87 13.91
CA GLY A 62 -10.56 5.12 14.62
C GLY A 62 -9.70 5.32 15.87
N VAL A 63 -8.73 4.43 16.12
CA VAL A 63 -7.83 4.56 17.26
C VAL A 63 -6.78 5.62 16.97
N ALA A 64 -6.88 6.74 17.66
CA ALA A 64 -5.99 7.88 17.46
C ALA A 64 -4.54 7.58 17.90
N LEU A 65 -3.59 7.99 17.07
CA LEU A 65 -2.15 7.91 17.39
C LEU A 65 -1.76 8.73 18.63
N GLY A 66 -2.58 9.70 19.03
CA GLY A 66 -2.41 10.47 20.28
C GLY A 66 -2.40 9.63 21.57
N ARG A 67 -2.72 8.31 21.48
CA ARG A 67 -2.49 7.38 22.60
C ARG A 67 -1.03 6.95 22.74
N VAL A 68 -0.21 7.19 21.73
CA VAL A 68 1.19 6.75 21.67
C VAL A 68 2.14 7.92 21.48
N TYR A 69 1.75 8.93 20.70
CA TYR A 69 2.53 10.10 20.37
C TYR A 69 1.88 11.36 20.94
N GLU A 70 2.66 12.24 21.52
CA GLU A 70 2.18 13.47 22.18
C GLU A 70 1.86 14.57 21.16
N GLU A 71 2.69 14.68 20.11
CA GLU A 71 2.52 15.73 19.09
C GLU A 71 3.05 15.31 17.72
N ILE A 72 2.61 16.04 16.68
CA ILE A 72 3.16 15.96 15.33
C ILE A 72 4.22 17.05 15.19
N VAL A 73 5.49 16.66 15.27
CA VAL A 73 6.63 17.60 15.21
C VAL A 73 6.96 18.03 13.78
N TYR A 74 6.55 17.27 12.78
CA TYR A 74 6.78 17.58 11.37
C TYR A 74 5.69 16.94 10.52
N HIS A 75 5.14 17.72 9.59
CA HIS A 75 4.21 17.25 8.57
C HIS A 75 4.55 17.88 7.23
N LYS A 76 4.49 17.10 6.18
CA LYS A 76 4.66 17.57 4.81
C LYS A 76 3.60 16.93 3.91
N ASP A 77 2.85 17.78 3.24
CA ASP A 77 1.82 17.35 2.30
C ASP A 77 2.46 16.68 1.05
N PHE A 78 1.76 15.75 0.46
CA PHE A 78 2.22 15.08 -0.75
C PHE A 78 2.28 16.05 -1.95
N LEU A 79 1.45 17.09 -2.00
CA LEU A 79 1.52 18.14 -3.02
C LEU A 79 2.81 18.94 -2.91
N ASP A 80 3.26 19.24 -1.69
CA ASP A 80 4.56 19.87 -1.45
C ASP A 80 5.70 18.97 -1.92
N LEU A 81 5.62 17.67 -1.60
CA LEU A 81 6.60 16.68 -2.05
C LEU A 81 6.68 16.56 -3.58
N MET A 82 5.54 16.68 -4.29
CA MET A 82 5.52 16.74 -5.75
C MET A 82 6.11 18.05 -6.28
N SER A 83 5.75 19.20 -5.69
CA SER A 83 6.25 20.50 -6.08
C SER A 83 7.77 20.62 -5.90
N GLU A 84 8.31 20.02 -4.85
CA GLU A 84 9.74 19.93 -4.57
C GLU A 84 10.46 18.80 -5.33
N LYS A 85 9.73 18.06 -6.16
CA LYS A 85 10.25 16.95 -6.97
C LYS A 85 10.80 15.76 -6.18
N TRP A 86 10.34 15.55 -4.96
CA TRP A 86 10.57 14.31 -4.22
C TRP A 86 9.67 13.18 -4.71
N LEU A 87 8.46 13.54 -5.16
CA LEU A 87 7.53 12.62 -5.80
C LEU A 87 7.31 13.03 -7.26
N CYS A 88 7.01 12.06 -8.13
CA CYS A 88 6.65 12.35 -9.51
C CYS A 88 5.21 12.86 -9.62
N PRO A 89 4.89 13.70 -10.62
CA PRO A 89 3.52 14.07 -10.93
C PRO A 89 2.65 12.85 -11.19
N ILE A 90 1.37 12.92 -10.84
CA ILE A 90 0.39 11.88 -11.14
C ILE A 90 -0.65 12.38 -12.14
N ARG A 91 -1.09 11.46 -13.01
CA ARG A 91 -2.31 11.60 -13.80
C ARG A 91 -3.34 10.64 -13.27
N PHE A 92 -4.47 11.14 -12.84
CA PHE A 92 -5.52 10.31 -12.29
C PHE A 92 -6.66 10.10 -13.29
N THR A 93 -7.10 8.85 -13.47
CA THR A 93 -8.21 8.48 -14.33
C THR A 93 -9.16 7.56 -13.56
N LEU A 94 -10.45 7.87 -13.59
CA LEU A 94 -11.49 7.03 -13.00
C LEU A 94 -12.19 6.26 -14.12
N ILE A 95 -12.36 4.94 -13.92
CA ILE A 95 -13.18 4.06 -14.78
C ILE A 95 -14.33 3.54 -13.94
N ARG A 96 -15.56 3.85 -14.33
CA ARG A 96 -16.75 3.36 -13.65
C ARG A 96 -17.09 1.96 -14.12
N ALA A 97 -16.54 0.95 -13.46
CA ALA A 97 -16.82 -0.46 -13.76
C ALA A 97 -18.19 -0.94 -13.24
N GLY A 98 -18.83 -0.14 -12.37
CA GLY A 98 -20.19 -0.45 -11.89
C GLY A 98 -20.25 -1.58 -10.86
N PHE A 99 -19.24 -1.73 -10.00
CA PHE A 99 -19.28 -2.71 -8.91
C PHE A 99 -20.38 -2.38 -7.90
N ASP A 100 -21.30 -3.34 -7.66
CA ASP A 100 -22.25 -3.21 -6.56
C ASP A 100 -21.64 -3.67 -5.25
N LEU A 101 -21.09 -2.74 -4.49
CA LEU A 101 -20.44 -3.00 -3.21
C LEU A 101 -21.41 -3.00 -2.01
N SER A 102 -22.72 -2.77 -2.23
CA SER A 102 -23.72 -2.63 -1.17
C SER A 102 -23.85 -3.88 -0.30
N ARG A 103 -23.60 -5.06 -0.88
CA ARG A 103 -23.71 -6.37 -0.21
C ARG A 103 -22.36 -6.95 0.23
N VAL A 104 -21.27 -6.20 0.06
CA VAL A 104 -19.93 -6.66 0.45
C VAL A 104 -19.73 -6.47 1.94
N SER A 105 -19.39 -7.55 2.63
CA SER A 105 -19.12 -7.53 4.08
C SER A 105 -17.87 -6.69 4.36
N SER A 106 -17.88 -5.99 5.50
CA SER A 106 -16.76 -5.19 5.99
C SER A 106 -16.33 -5.68 7.37
N ALA A 107 -15.02 -5.68 7.63
CA ALA A 107 -14.42 -5.99 8.92
C ALA A 107 -13.17 -5.13 9.13
N SER A 108 -12.91 -4.72 10.37
CA SER A 108 -11.72 -3.93 10.73
C SER A 108 -11.51 -2.66 9.87
N GLY A 109 -12.61 -2.05 9.43
CA GLY A 109 -12.57 -0.79 8.66
C GLY A 109 -12.34 -0.94 7.15
N ASP A 110 -12.25 -2.18 6.60
CA ASP A 110 -12.17 -2.41 5.16
C ASP A 110 -13.09 -3.56 4.72
N TYR A 111 -13.18 -3.80 3.42
CA TYR A 111 -13.94 -4.92 2.86
C TYR A 111 -13.28 -6.27 3.18
N VAL A 112 -14.12 -7.28 3.46
CA VAL A 112 -13.66 -8.68 3.60
C VAL A 112 -13.26 -9.20 2.22
N PRO A 113 -12.00 -9.63 1.99
CA PRO A 113 -11.50 -9.99 0.66
C PRO A 113 -12.33 -11.06 -0.04
N SER A 114 -12.75 -12.12 0.66
CA SER A 114 -13.55 -13.20 0.07
C SER A 114 -14.95 -12.76 -0.36
N SER A 115 -15.55 -11.80 0.35
CA SER A 115 -16.84 -11.20 -0.03
C SER A 115 -16.66 -10.25 -1.23
N LEU A 116 -15.58 -9.47 -1.21
CA LEU A 116 -15.24 -8.51 -2.26
C LEU A 116 -14.91 -9.20 -3.59
N ALA A 117 -14.15 -10.29 -3.56
CA ALA A 117 -13.77 -11.04 -4.76
C ALA A 117 -15.00 -11.58 -5.54
N ARG A 118 -16.06 -11.96 -4.84
CA ARG A 118 -17.30 -12.42 -5.48
C ARG A 118 -17.95 -11.37 -6.39
N VAL A 119 -17.75 -10.10 -6.08
CA VAL A 119 -18.31 -8.97 -6.85
C VAL A 119 -17.33 -8.48 -7.90
N VAL A 120 -16.06 -8.40 -7.56
CA VAL A 120 -15.03 -7.77 -8.41
C VAL A 120 -14.45 -8.76 -9.42
N ASN A 121 -14.15 -10.00 -8.99
CA ASN A 121 -13.55 -11.01 -9.85
C ASN A 121 -14.61 -11.71 -10.72
N GLN A 122 -15.16 -10.98 -11.68
CA GLN A 122 -16.12 -11.46 -12.65
C GLN A 122 -15.54 -11.31 -14.06
N ALA A 123 -15.72 -12.30 -14.94
CA ALA A 123 -15.13 -12.28 -16.27
C ALA A 123 -15.44 -10.99 -17.07
N PRO A 124 -16.67 -10.44 -17.10
CA PRO A 124 -16.94 -9.18 -17.78
C PRO A 124 -16.16 -7.99 -17.17
N MET A 125 -15.95 -7.99 -15.86
CA MET A 125 -15.20 -6.92 -15.17
C MET A 125 -13.71 -7.02 -15.48
N ASN A 126 -13.14 -8.22 -15.45
CA ASN A 126 -11.75 -8.45 -15.83
C ASN A 126 -11.49 -8.05 -17.28
N GLU A 127 -12.45 -8.31 -18.19
CA GLU A 127 -12.39 -7.83 -19.57
C GLU A 127 -12.36 -6.30 -19.66
N VAL A 128 -13.22 -5.59 -18.92
CA VAL A 128 -13.21 -4.12 -18.86
C VAL A 128 -11.88 -3.61 -18.35
N VAL A 129 -11.32 -4.20 -17.31
CA VAL A 129 -10.00 -3.85 -16.76
C VAL A 129 -8.92 -3.94 -17.83
N VAL A 130 -8.83 -5.05 -18.54
CA VAL A 130 -7.77 -5.27 -19.54
C VAL A 130 -7.97 -4.42 -20.79
N ARG A 131 -9.20 -4.27 -21.29
CA ARG A 131 -9.50 -3.38 -22.43
C ARG A 131 -9.12 -1.94 -22.12
N SER A 132 -9.54 -1.43 -20.96
CA SER A 132 -9.21 -0.06 -20.56
C SER A 132 -7.71 0.13 -20.39
N TRP A 133 -6.97 -0.89 -19.93
CA TRP A 133 -5.52 -0.85 -19.88
C TRP A 133 -4.89 -0.75 -21.28
N ILE A 134 -5.41 -1.51 -22.25
CA ILE A 134 -4.95 -1.43 -23.64
C ILE A 134 -5.15 -0.01 -24.18
N ASP A 135 -6.31 0.59 -23.95
CA ASP A 135 -6.63 1.92 -24.47
C ASP A 135 -5.77 3.04 -23.84
N LEU A 136 -5.50 2.96 -22.54
CA LEU A 136 -4.88 4.02 -21.78
C LEU A 136 -3.37 3.86 -21.57
N ALA A 137 -2.87 2.61 -21.46
CA ALA A 137 -1.50 2.32 -21.04
C ALA A 137 -0.66 1.56 -22.09
N TRP A 138 -1.26 0.76 -22.96
CA TRP A 138 -0.51 -0.02 -23.96
C TRP A 138 0.41 0.86 -24.80
N GLN A 139 1.70 0.50 -24.89
CA GLN A 139 2.76 1.24 -25.58
C GLN A 139 3.02 2.67 -25.07
N LYS A 140 2.25 3.16 -24.11
CA LYS A 140 2.42 4.50 -23.49
C LYS A 140 3.08 4.42 -22.13
N ARG A 141 2.98 3.26 -21.48
CA ARG A 141 3.52 2.98 -20.14
C ARG A 141 4.42 1.74 -20.18
N ARG A 142 5.49 1.77 -19.38
CA ARG A 142 6.50 0.71 -19.39
C ARG A 142 6.28 -0.33 -18.31
N MET A 143 5.81 0.11 -17.13
CA MET A 143 5.69 -0.72 -15.95
C MET A 143 4.37 -0.45 -15.23
N THR A 144 3.45 -1.38 -15.41
CA THR A 144 2.14 -1.32 -14.74
C THR A 144 2.10 -2.25 -13.53
N LEU A 145 1.70 -1.69 -12.38
CA LEU A 145 1.37 -2.45 -11.18
C LEU A 145 -0.13 -2.49 -11.01
N VAL A 146 -0.72 -3.71 -11.00
CA VAL A 146 -2.15 -3.92 -10.82
C VAL A 146 -2.42 -4.46 -9.42
N PHE A 147 -3.34 -3.84 -8.69
CA PHE A 147 -3.79 -4.29 -7.37
C PHE A 147 -5.09 -5.08 -7.49
N ALA A 148 -5.01 -6.40 -7.33
CA ALA A 148 -6.12 -7.32 -7.32
C ALA A 148 -6.64 -7.58 -5.89
N VAL A 149 -7.84 -8.14 -5.77
CA VAL A 149 -8.52 -8.39 -4.48
C VAL A 149 -7.90 -9.57 -3.72
N ASP A 150 -7.72 -10.69 -4.44
CA ASP A 150 -7.20 -11.95 -3.89
C ASP A 150 -6.35 -12.69 -4.92
N VAL A 151 -5.84 -13.87 -4.54
CA VAL A 151 -4.97 -14.68 -5.42
C VAL A 151 -5.71 -15.21 -6.64
N ALA A 152 -6.98 -15.60 -6.50
CA ALA A 152 -7.80 -16.06 -7.63
C ALA A 152 -8.01 -14.92 -8.65
N HIS A 153 -8.20 -13.69 -8.17
CA HIS A 153 -8.31 -12.51 -9.02
C HIS A 153 -6.98 -12.17 -9.71
N VAL A 154 -5.83 -12.38 -9.04
CA VAL A 154 -4.51 -12.24 -9.68
C VAL A 154 -4.42 -13.16 -10.89
N HIS A 155 -4.75 -14.45 -10.72
CA HIS A 155 -4.71 -15.41 -11.83
C HIS A 155 -5.66 -15.05 -12.95
N ALA A 156 -6.92 -14.70 -12.63
CA ALA A 156 -7.91 -14.34 -13.62
C ALA A 156 -7.51 -13.11 -14.47
N LEU A 157 -6.93 -12.09 -13.84
CA LEU A 157 -6.43 -10.91 -14.56
C LEU A 157 -5.21 -11.25 -15.42
N VAL A 158 -4.27 -12.06 -14.91
CA VAL A 158 -3.10 -12.51 -15.68
C VAL A 158 -3.53 -13.28 -16.91
N ASP A 159 -4.48 -14.21 -16.79
CA ASP A 159 -5.00 -14.99 -17.90
C ASP A 159 -5.71 -14.09 -18.92
N GLU A 160 -6.47 -13.12 -18.47
CA GLU A 160 -7.16 -12.16 -19.31
C GLU A 160 -6.20 -11.26 -20.11
N PHE A 161 -5.10 -10.79 -19.48
CA PHE A 161 -4.03 -10.07 -20.18
C PHE A 161 -3.34 -10.96 -21.23
N ARG A 162 -2.98 -12.18 -20.85
CA ARG A 162 -2.31 -13.13 -21.74
C ARG A 162 -3.16 -13.56 -22.93
N ALA A 163 -4.47 -13.72 -22.72
CA ALA A 163 -5.40 -14.00 -23.80
C ALA A 163 -5.40 -12.93 -24.91
N ARG A 164 -4.93 -11.70 -24.57
CA ARG A 164 -4.75 -10.58 -25.51
C ARG A 164 -3.30 -10.36 -25.95
N GLY A 165 -2.44 -11.35 -25.71
CA GLY A 165 -1.02 -11.29 -26.11
C GLY A 165 -0.15 -10.37 -25.26
N ILE A 166 -0.58 -9.99 -24.06
CA ILE A 166 0.18 -9.13 -23.13
C ILE A 166 0.88 -10.01 -22.11
N ASP A 167 2.24 -9.92 -21.99
CA ASP A 167 2.98 -10.62 -20.93
C ASP A 167 2.67 -9.98 -19.58
N ALA A 168 1.70 -10.54 -18.89
CA ALA A 168 1.37 -10.21 -17.52
C ALA A 168 1.78 -11.35 -16.59
N ARG A 169 2.30 -10.99 -15.42
CA ARG A 169 2.70 -11.97 -14.40
C ARG A 169 2.11 -11.61 -13.06
N GLY A 170 1.81 -12.66 -12.26
CA GLY A 170 1.18 -12.51 -10.95
C GLY A 170 2.16 -12.71 -9.82
N ILE A 171 2.02 -11.93 -8.75
CA ILE A 171 2.77 -12.11 -7.49
C ILE A 171 1.81 -12.19 -6.31
N HIS A 172 1.98 -13.19 -5.44
CA HIS A 172 1.12 -13.41 -4.29
C HIS A 172 1.82 -14.17 -3.16
N GLY A 173 1.22 -14.19 -1.96
CA GLY A 173 1.80 -14.77 -0.74
C GLY A 173 2.06 -16.27 -0.80
N GLY A 174 1.39 -17.02 -1.69
CA GLY A 174 1.61 -18.46 -1.88
C GLY A 174 2.89 -18.83 -2.63
N MET A 175 3.60 -17.86 -3.21
CA MET A 175 4.88 -18.09 -3.88
C MET A 175 6.03 -18.15 -2.87
N SER A 176 7.06 -18.94 -3.15
CA SER A 176 8.30 -18.93 -2.38
C SER A 176 9.02 -17.57 -2.46
N LEU A 177 9.90 -17.30 -1.50
CA LEU A 177 10.70 -16.07 -1.51
C LEU A 177 11.54 -15.95 -2.78
N GLY A 178 12.21 -17.04 -3.19
CA GLY A 178 13.06 -17.05 -4.39
C GLY A 178 12.27 -16.77 -5.68
N GLU A 179 11.07 -17.33 -5.82
CA GLU A 179 10.20 -17.05 -6.98
C GLU A 179 9.77 -15.58 -7.00
N ARG A 180 9.42 -15.03 -5.84
CA ARG A 180 9.04 -13.61 -5.74
C ARG A 180 10.20 -12.68 -6.08
N ASP A 181 11.40 -12.98 -5.55
CA ASP A 181 12.60 -12.17 -5.81
C ASP A 181 12.99 -12.21 -7.29
N ALA A 182 12.97 -13.38 -7.92
CA ALA A 182 13.25 -13.53 -9.35
C ALA A 182 12.22 -12.77 -10.21
N LEU A 183 10.93 -12.85 -9.85
CA LEU A 183 9.86 -12.14 -10.55
C LEU A 183 10.00 -10.61 -10.42
N LEU A 184 10.30 -10.13 -9.23
CA LEU A 184 10.52 -8.69 -8.98
C LEU A 184 11.77 -8.18 -9.70
N GLN A 185 12.82 -8.99 -9.75
CA GLN A 185 14.04 -8.65 -10.51
C GLN A 185 13.73 -8.53 -12.00
N ALA A 186 13.05 -9.52 -12.59
CA ALA A 186 12.63 -9.47 -13.99
C ALA A 186 11.73 -8.25 -14.29
N PHE A 187 10.86 -7.88 -13.36
CA PHE A 187 10.02 -6.69 -13.51
C PHE A 187 10.86 -5.40 -13.47
N ARG A 188 11.82 -5.28 -12.54
CA ARG A 188 12.77 -4.14 -12.51
C ARG A 188 13.58 -4.01 -13.80
N GLU A 189 13.90 -5.12 -14.43
CA GLU A 189 14.63 -5.18 -15.71
C GLU A 189 13.74 -4.97 -16.94
N HIS A 190 12.46 -4.62 -16.74
CA HIS A 190 11.47 -4.40 -17.81
C HIS A 190 11.25 -5.63 -18.71
N ALA A 191 11.42 -6.85 -18.18
CA ALA A 191 11.21 -8.09 -18.94
C ALA A 191 9.74 -8.31 -19.34
N PHE A 192 8.81 -7.68 -18.64
CA PHE A 192 7.37 -7.71 -18.94
C PHE A 192 6.68 -6.43 -18.43
N PRO A 193 5.56 -5.99 -19.07
CA PRO A 193 4.97 -4.69 -18.78
C PRO A 193 3.99 -4.68 -17.61
N VAL A 194 3.40 -5.81 -17.20
CA VAL A 194 2.30 -5.85 -16.23
C VAL A 194 2.58 -6.82 -15.11
N LEU A 195 2.63 -6.32 -13.88
CA LEU A 195 2.69 -7.11 -12.66
C LEU A 195 1.38 -6.99 -11.88
N VAL A 196 0.67 -8.11 -11.73
CA VAL A 196 -0.57 -8.18 -10.97
C VAL A 196 -0.26 -8.70 -9.56
N ASN A 197 -0.66 -7.96 -8.53
CA ASN A 197 -0.36 -8.33 -7.16
C ASN A 197 -1.61 -8.36 -6.27
N CYS A 198 -1.52 -9.14 -5.19
CA CYS A 198 -2.47 -9.14 -4.09
C CYS A 198 -1.73 -9.03 -2.77
N ALA A 199 -1.92 -7.91 -2.06
CA ALA A 199 -1.47 -7.62 -0.70
C ALA A 199 0.06 -7.71 -0.42
N ILE A 200 0.92 -7.95 -1.43
CA ILE A 200 2.37 -8.09 -1.20
C ILE A 200 3.12 -6.78 -1.46
N LEU A 201 2.73 -6.04 -2.49
CA LEU A 201 3.44 -4.84 -2.91
C LEU A 201 2.82 -3.54 -2.37
N THR A 202 2.00 -3.64 -1.33
CA THR A 202 1.48 -2.49 -0.60
C THR A 202 2.55 -1.85 0.27
N GLU A 203 3.44 -2.67 0.85
CA GLU A 203 4.56 -2.24 1.69
C GLU A 203 5.88 -2.89 1.25
N GLY A 204 7.02 -2.28 1.58
CA GLY A 204 8.35 -2.88 1.47
C GLY A 204 8.97 -3.01 0.07
N ALA A 205 8.21 -2.92 -1.02
CA ALA A 205 8.78 -3.03 -2.37
C ALA A 205 9.27 -1.68 -2.88
N ASP A 206 10.54 -1.61 -3.29
CA ASP A 206 11.12 -0.43 -3.93
C ASP A 206 11.33 -0.66 -5.43
N ILE A 207 10.39 -0.13 -6.24
CA ILE A 207 10.44 -0.16 -7.70
C ILE A 207 10.05 1.23 -8.24
N PRO A 208 10.96 2.20 -8.23
CA PRO A 208 10.65 3.58 -8.59
C PRO A 208 10.19 3.77 -10.04
N ALA A 209 10.59 2.85 -10.93
CA ALA A 209 10.29 2.91 -12.34
C ALA A 209 8.82 2.60 -12.71
N ILE A 210 7.98 2.18 -11.75
CA ILE A 210 6.54 1.99 -11.97
C ILE A 210 5.92 3.31 -12.41
N ASP A 211 5.42 3.37 -13.64
CA ASP A 211 4.84 4.55 -14.27
C ASP A 211 3.32 4.43 -14.50
N CYS A 212 2.74 3.29 -14.09
CA CYS A 212 1.31 3.06 -14.15
C CYS A 212 0.85 2.20 -12.96
N VAL A 213 -0.22 2.64 -12.28
CA VAL A 213 -0.86 1.90 -11.18
C VAL A 213 -2.33 1.69 -11.50
N TRP A 214 -2.78 0.44 -11.44
CA TRP A 214 -4.14 0.03 -11.74
C TRP A 214 -4.83 -0.48 -10.48
N LEU A 215 -5.81 0.26 -9.99
CA LEU A 215 -6.53 -0.06 -8.77
C LEU A 215 -7.82 -0.83 -9.12
N VAL A 216 -7.76 -2.15 -9.05
CA VAL A 216 -8.92 -3.04 -9.28
C VAL A 216 -9.51 -3.53 -7.96
N ARG A 217 -8.84 -3.24 -6.85
CA ARG A 217 -9.30 -3.56 -5.50
C ARG A 217 -10.03 -2.37 -4.88
N PRO A 218 -11.35 -2.44 -4.67
CA PRO A 218 -12.06 -1.52 -3.78
C PRO A 218 -11.51 -1.60 -2.35
N THR A 219 -11.40 -0.46 -1.69
CA THR A 219 -11.02 -0.38 -0.27
C THR A 219 -11.76 0.78 0.41
N LYS A 220 -12.00 0.66 1.71
CA LYS A 220 -12.44 1.76 2.58
C LYS A 220 -11.27 2.40 3.32
N SER A 221 -10.09 1.84 3.14
CA SER A 221 -8.88 2.18 3.83
C SER A 221 -8.12 3.28 3.11
N ARG A 222 -8.13 4.51 3.65
CA ARG A 222 -7.28 5.61 3.15
C ARG A 222 -5.81 5.24 3.15
N ASN A 223 -5.36 4.55 4.20
CA ASN A 223 -3.98 4.11 4.31
C ASN A 223 -3.61 3.16 3.17
N LEU A 224 -4.41 2.08 2.97
CA LEU A 224 -4.17 1.14 1.88
C LEU A 224 -4.22 1.82 0.51
N PHE A 225 -5.18 2.73 0.30
CA PHE A 225 -5.27 3.51 -0.93
C PHE A 225 -4.00 4.34 -1.15
N SER A 226 -3.55 5.09 -0.13
CA SER A 226 -2.33 5.91 -0.20
C SER A 226 -1.08 5.06 -0.45
N GLN A 227 -0.97 3.90 0.18
CA GLN A 227 0.13 2.95 -0.06
C GLN A 227 0.14 2.43 -1.49
N MET A 228 -1.03 2.07 -2.06
CA MET A 228 -1.14 1.60 -3.44
C MET A 228 -0.72 2.67 -4.45
N ILE A 229 -1.23 3.91 -4.34
CA ILE A 229 -0.84 5.00 -5.26
C ILE A 229 0.61 5.41 -5.05
N GLY A 230 1.10 5.40 -3.81
CA GLY A 230 2.48 5.72 -3.46
C GLY A 230 3.53 4.85 -4.17
N ARG A 231 3.17 3.62 -4.59
CA ARG A 231 4.07 2.79 -5.40
C ARG A 231 4.42 3.43 -6.74
N GLY A 232 3.49 4.18 -7.32
CA GLY A 232 3.71 4.89 -8.58
C GLY A 232 4.27 6.29 -8.42
N MET A 233 4.31 6.87 -7.22
CA MET A 233 4.70 8.27 -7.03
C MET A 233 6.21 8.49 -6.91
N ARG A 234 7.01 7.44 -6.81
CA ARG A 234 8.47 7.56 -6.65
C ARG A 234 9.12 8.12 -7.91
N GLN A 235 10.14 8.95 -7.71
CA GLN A 235 10.96 9.47 -8.80
C GLN A 235 11.85 8.38 -9.39
N SER A 236 12.00 8.39 -10.72
CA SER A 236 12.93 7.52 -11.45
C SER A 236 13.46 8.22 -12.68
N VAL A 237 14.67 7.87 -13.10
CA VAL A 237 15.29 8.44 -14.31
C VAL A 237 14.43 8.09 -15.53
N GLY A 238 14.09 9.13 -16.31
CA GLY A 238 13.27 9.00 -17.51
C GLY A 238 11.76 8.87 -17.29
N LYS A 239 11.30 8.87 -16.04
CA LYS A 239 9.88 8.87 -15.67
C LYS A 239 9.38 10.31 -15.57
N GLN A 240 8.38 10.66 -16.38
CA GLN A 240 7.80 12.02 -16.41
C GLN A 240 6.63 12.15 -15.41
N ASP A 241 5.77 11.17 -15.37
CA ASP A 241 4.61 11.10 -14.49
C ASP A 241 4.23 9.63 -14.18
N CYS A 242 3.25 9.42 -13.32
CA CYS A 242 2.60 8.14 -13.13
C CYS A 242 1.11 8.23 -13.44
N LEU A 243 0.61 7.32 -14.26
CA LEU A 243 -0.82 7.15 -14.50
C LEU A 243 -1.42 6.28 -13.38
N ILE A 244 -2.34 6.85 -12.62
CA ILE A 244 -3.14 6.13 -11.63
C ILE A 244 -4.54 5.91 -12.23
N VAL A 245 -4.95 4.66 -12.37
CA VAL A 245 -6.29 4.34 -12.87
C VAL A 245 -7.09 3.63 -11.78
N ASP A 246 -8.14 4.27 -11.33
CA ASP A 246 -9.07 3.71 -10.36
C ASP A 246 -10.27 3.10 -11.09
N VAL A 247 -10.29 1.77 -11.15
CA VAL A 247 -11.40 0.99 -11.70
C VAL A 247 -12.38 0.60 -10.59
N ALA A 248 -11.90 0.65 -9.36
CA ALA A 248 -12.62 0.22 -8.18
C ALA A 248 -13.59 1.27 -7.62
N GLY A 249 -13.52 2.53 -8.11
CA GLY A 249 -14.32 3.64 -7.58
C GLY A 249 -13.92 4.08 -6.18
N ASN A 250 -12.66 3.85 -5.79
CA ASN A 250 -12.16 4.23 -4.47
C ASN A 250 -12.31 5.73 -4.21
N VAL A 251 -12.11 6.53 -5.25
CA VAL A 251 -12.22 8.00 -5.18
C VAL A 251 -13.66 8.47 -4.97
N GLU A 252 -14.65 7.79 -5.55
CA GLU A 252 -16.07 8.14 -5.38
C GLU A 252 -16.60 7.80 -3.98
N ASN A 253 -15.91 6.92 -3.24
CA ASN A 253 -16.26 6.52 -1.88
C ASN A 253 -15.61 7.40 -0.79
N ASP A 254 -15.39 8.69 -1.03
CA ASP A 254 -14.75 9.67 -0.12
C ASP A 254 -13.32 9.31 0.32
N LEU A 255 -12.66 8.36 -0.36
CA LEU A 255 -11.26 8.02 -0.10
C LEU A 255 -10.29 9.00 -0.76
N ALA A 256 -10.72 9.67 -1.80
CA ALA A 256 -10.01 10.80 -2.38
C ALA A 256 -10.28 12.06 -1.57
N CYS A 257 -9.94 12.06 -0.32
CA CYS A 257 -9.52 13.32 0.25
C CYS A 257 -8.17 13.62 -0.38
N THR A 258 -8.05 14.74 -1.07
CA THR A 258 -6.78 15.44 -1.13
C THR A 258 -6.17 15.29 0.25
N PRO A 259 -4.95 14.79 0.37
CA PRO A 259 -4.24 14.82 1.64
C PRO A 259 -4.22 16.29 2.07
N THR A 260 -5.05 16.61 3.04
CA THR A 260 -4.98 17.87 3.78
C THR A 260 -4.03 17.69 4.91
#